data_e4cbd0cd186e2a8e4dbe886b6854dab5
#
_entry.id   e4cbd0cd186e2a8e4dbe886b6854dab5
#
_cell.length_a   1.000
_cell.length_b   1.000
_cell.length_c   1.000
_cell.angle_alpha   90.00
_cell.angle_beta   90.00
_cell.angle_gamma   90.00
#
_symmetry.space_group_name_H-M   'P 1'
#
loop_
_entity.id
_entity.type
_entity.pdbx_description
1 polymer ?
#
loop_
_entity_poly.entity_id
_entity_poly.type
_entity_poly.pdbx_seq_one_letter_code
_entity_poly.pdbx_strand_id
1 'polypeptide(L)'
;MPIAKILAAAQARAKEKNLPYEGELTPTEAYEILKSAPGARLVDVRTHAEWDWVGTIPGATQIEWLYYPDTHQNPHFLDELKQAVSKESLVLFICRSGARSHHAAIAATKDFKGVTGIIT
;
A
#
# COMPACT_ATOMS: atom_id res chain seq x y z
N MET A 1 -9.94 -12.43 -13.51
CA MET A 1 -8.57 -12.25 -14.03
C MET A 1 -7.60 -13.02 -13.15
N PRO A 2 -6.67 -13.80 -13.73
CA PRO A 2 -5.72 -14.56 -12.89
C PRO A 2 -4.78 -13.66 -12.11
N ILE A 3 -4.61 -13.95 -10.83
CA ILE A 3 -3.73 -13.17 -9.95
C ILE A 3 -2.29 -13.14 -10.47
N ALA A 4 -1.80 -14.27 -10.98
CA ALA A 4 -0.43 -14.35 -11.51
C ALA A 4 -0.17 -13.34 -12.63
N LYS A 5 -1.14 -13.13 -13.51
CA LYS A 5 -1.02 -12.15 -14.59
C LYS A 5 -1.03 -10.71 -14.06
N ILE A 6 -1.86 -10.45 -13.07
CA ILE A 6 -1.92 -9.13 -12.43
C ILE A 6 -0.59 -8.80 -11.77
N LEU A 7 -0.04 -9.74 -11.00
CA LEU A 7 1.24 -9.55 -10.32
C LEU A 7 2.39 -9.40 -11.30
N ALA A 8 2.38 -10.17 -12.39
CA ALA A 8 3.40 -10.05 -13.42
C ALA A 8 3.36 -8.67 -14.08
N ALA A 9 2.18 -8.15 -14.39
CA ALA A 9 2.02 -6.82 -14.95
C ALA A 9 2.50 -5.74 -13.97
N ALA A 10 2.16 -5.88 -12.69
CA ALA A 10 2.59 -4.95 -11.65
C ALA A 10 4.11 -4.94 -11.50
N GLN A 11 4.74 -6.10 -11.50
CA GLN A 11 6.19 -6.25 -11.43
C GLN A 11 6.88 -5.64 -12.64
N ALA A 12 6.31 -5.82 -13.82
CA ALA A 12 6.86 -5.24 -15.05
C ALA A 12 6.83 -3.70 -14.99
N ARG A 13 5.76 -3.10 -14.47
CA ARG A 13 5.67 -1.64 -14.30
C ARG A 13 6.73 -1.13 -13.33
N ALA A 14 6.91 -1.80 -12.21
CA ALA A 14 7.91 -1.43 -11.22
C ALA A 14 9.32 -1.51 -11.79
N LYS A 15 9.60 -2.55 -12.54
CA LYS A 15 10.90 -2.75 -13.19
C LYS A 15 11.17 -1.67 -14.23
N GLU A 16 10.19 -1.37 -15.08
CA GLU A 16 10.29 -0.34 -16.11
C GLU A 16 10.57 1.04 -15.52
N LYS A 17 9.94 1.35 -14.39
CA LYS A 17 10.09 2.63 -13.69
C LYS A 17 11.25 2.65 -12.70
N ASN A 18 11.97 1.55 -12.54
CA ASN A 18 13.04 1.38 -11.53
C ASN A 18 12.56 1.66 -10.11
N LEU A 19 11.37 1.18 -9.76
CA LEU A 19 10.83 1.33 -8.42
C LEU A 19 11.53 0.37 -7.46
N PRO A 20 11.78 0.80 -6.20
CA PRO A 20 12.45 -0.06 -5.22
C PRO A 20 11.55 -1.13 -4.60
N TYR A 21 10.25 -1.11 -4.87
CA TYR A 21 9.32 -2.11 -4.38
C TYR A 21 8.84 -3.01 -5.52
N GLU A 22 8.18 -4.11 -5.13
CA GLU A 22 7.89 -5.26 -5.98
C GLU A 22 7.01 -4.95 -7.19
N GLY A 23 5.98 -4.12 -7.02
CA GLY A 23 5.04 -3.88 -8.10
C GLY A 23 4.22 -2.62 -7.94
N GLU A 24 3.53 -2.26 -9.00
CA GLU A 24 2.64 -1.10 -9.08
C GLU A 24 1.32 -1.54 -9.68
N LEU A 25 0.21 -1.36 -8.94
CA LEU A 25 -1.11 -1.84 -9.31
C LEU A 25 -2.05 -0.68 -9.65
N THR A 26 -2.96 -0.92 -10.59
CA THR A 26 -4.12 -0.04 -10.75
C THR A 26 -5.14 -0.36 -9.66
N PRO A 27 -6.08 0.55 -9.36
CA PRO A 27 -7.14 0.26 -8.36
C PRO A 27 -7.96 -0.99 -8.68
N THR A 28 -8.30 -1.19 -9.95
CA THR A 28 -9.04 -2.38 -10.39
C THR A 28 -8.26 -3.66 -10.13
N GLU A 29 -6.97 -3.66 -10.45
CA GLU A 29 -6.10 -4.81 -10.21
C GLU A 29 -5.95 -5.09 -8.71
N ALA A 30 -5.80 -4.04 -7.90
CA ALA A 30 -5.72 -4.18 -6.45
C ALA A 30 -6.98 -4.82 -5.87
N TYR A 31 -8.15 -4.39 -6.35
CA TYR A 31 -9.43 -4.97 -5.94
C TYR A 31 -9.48 -6.47 -6.24
N GLU A 32 -9.06 -6.87 -7.44
CA GLU A 32 -9.04 -8.29 -7.83
C GLU A 32 -8.11 -9.11 -6.94
N ILE A 33 -6.93 -8.58 -6.61
CA ILE A 33 -5.99 -9.27 -5.71
C ILE A 33 -6.59 -9.42 -4.31
N LEU A 34 -7.14 -8.36 -3.76
CA LEU A 34 -7.72 -8.39 -2.42
C LEU A 34 -8.90 -9.35 -2.32
N LYS A 35 -9.69 -9.45 -3.39
CA LYS A 35 -10.83 -10.34 -3.47
C LYS A 35 -10.42 -11.81 -3.54
N SER A 36 -9.31 -12.12 -4.22
CA SER A 36 -8.94 -13.50 -4.57
C SER A 36 -7.72 -14.04 -3.83
N ALA A 37 -6.91 -13.19 -3.21
CA ALA A 37 -5.70 -13.61 -2.49
C ALA A 37 -5.89 -13.42 -0.99
N PRO A 38 -6.15 -14.50 -0.22
CA PRO A 38 -6.50 -14.38 1.20
C PRO A 38 -5.41 -13.74 2.08
N GLY A 39 -4.15 -13.85 1.67
CA GLY A 39 -3.04 -13.29 2.43
C GLY A 39 -2.72 -11.83 2.11
N ALA A 40 -3.38 -11.23 1.10
CA ALA A 40 -3.12 -9.86 0.74
C ALA A 40 -3.74 -8.88 1.75
N ARG A 41 -3.03 -7.80 2.03
CA ARG A 41 -3.47 -6.77 2.98
C ARG A 41 -3.39 -5.39 2.33
N LEU A 42 -4.47 -4.63 2.45
CA LEU A 42 -4.53 -3.25 1.98
C LEU A 42 -4.22 -2.33 3.14
N VAL A 43 -3.25 -1.45 2.97
CA VAL A 43 -2.87 -0.46 3.98
C VAL A 43 -3.17 0.93 3.43
N ASP A 44 -4.08 1.64 4.09
CA ASP A 44 -4.46 3.00 3.75
C ASP A 44 -3.56 3.96 4.54
N VAL A 45 -2.70 4.67 3.82
CA VAL A 45 -1.71 5.55 4.43
C VAL A 45 -2.13 7.02 4.44
N ARG A 46 -3.42 7.29 4.21
CA ARG A 46 -3.98 8.63 4.31
C ARG A 46 -4.02 9.08 5.77
N THR A 47 -4.48 10.30 6.01
CA THR A 47 -4.59 10.85 7.35
C THR A 47 -5.92 10.51 8.01
N HIS A 48 -5.95 10.59 9.34
CA HIS A 48 -7.17 10.43 10.13
C HIS A 48 -8.25 11.42 9.69
N ALA A 49 -7.86 12.65 9.37
CA ALA A 49 -8.79 13.68 8.88
C ALA A 49 -9.46 13.26 7.58
N GLU A 50 -8.72 12.64 6.67
CA GLU A 50 -9.29 12.15 5.41
C GLU A 50 -10.28 11.01 5.65
N TRP A 51 -9.97 10.11 6.60
CA TRP A 51 -10.89 9.02 6.96
C TRP A 51 -12.20 9.56 7.52
N ASP A 52 -12.13 10.61 8.33
CA ASP A 52 -13.33 11.23 8.93
C ASP A 52 -14.16 12.00 7.91
N TRP A 53 -13.51 12.75 7.01
CA TRP A 53 -14.19 13.68 6.12
C TRP A 53 -14.51 13.10 4.74
N VAL A 54 -13.67 12.23 4.21
CA VAL A 54 -13.82 11.65 2.89
C VAL A 54 -14.40 10.25 2.94
N GLY A 55 -14.06 9.51 3.97
CA GLY A 55 -14.51 8.14 4.17
C GLY A 55 -13.37 7.15 4.21
N THR A 56 -13.72 5.91 4.54
CA THR A 56 -12.78 4.80 4.73
C THR A 56 -12.99 3.72 3.67
N ILE A 57 -11.97 2.88 3.49
CA ILE A 57 -12.06 1.71 2.61
C ILE A 57 -12.32 0.49 3.48
N PRO A 58 -13.44 -0.24 3.27
CA PRO A 58 -13.74 -1.42 4.07
C PRO A 58 -12.61 -2.45 4.00
N GLY A 59 -12.23 -2.96 5.18
CA GLY A 59 -11.19 -3.99 5.26
C GLY A 59 -9.75 -3.49 5.20
N ALA A 60 -9.53 -2.19 4.99
CA ALA A 60 -8.19 -1.64 4.96
C ALA A 60 -7.62 -1.46 6.36
N THR A 61 -6.33 -1.71 6.51
CA THR A 61 -5.60 -1.36 7.73
C THR A 61 -5.18 0.10 7.61
N GLN A 62 -5.54 0.91 8.59
CA GLN A 62 -5.31 2.36 8.55
C GLN A 62 -4.06 2.71 9.35
N ILE A 63 -3.02 3.16 8.67
CA ILE A 63 -1.77 3.59 9.30
C ILE A 63 -1.30 4.86 8.60
N GLU A 64 -1.28 5.98 9.30
CA GLU A 64 -0.90 7.26 8.72
C GLU A 64 0.57 7.28 8.31
N TRP A 65 0.85 7.72 7.08
CA TRP A 65 2.20 8.03 6.65
C TRP A 65 2.63 9.40 7.16
N LEU A 66 1.72 10.37 7.08
CA LEU A 66 1.89 11.74 7.58
C LEU A 66 0.77 12.06 8.55
N TYR A 67 1.03 12.95 9.49
CA TYR A 67 0.01 13.48 10.40
C TYR A 67 -0.52 14.82 9.90
N TYR A 68 -1.82 15.00 9.98
CA TYR A 68 -2.50 16.26 9.71
C TYR A 68 -2.63 17.06 11.02
N PRO A 69 -2.52 18.41 11.01
CA PRO A 69 -2.46 19.31 9.84
C PRO A 69 -1.07 19.73 9.37
N ASP A 70 -0.02 19.51 10.15
CA ASP A 70 1.32 20.01 9.84
C ASP A 70 2.11 19.11 8.87
N THR A 71 1.54 17.99 8.47
CA THR A 71 2.08 17.06 7.49
C THR A 71 3.48 16.51 7.83
N HIS A 72 3.80 16.39 9.12
CA HIS A 72 5.05 15.73 9.49
C HIS A 72 4.92 14.21 9.40
N GLN A 73 6.01 13.54 9.04
CA GLN A 73 6.00 12.09 8.86
C GLN A 73 5.76 11.38 10.18
N ASN A 74 4.98 10.29 10.14
CA ASN A 74 4.76 9.42 11.29
C ASN A 74 6.04 8.63 11.59
N PRO A 75 6.76 8.91 12.69
CA PRO A 75 8.00 8.22 13.01
C PRO A 75 7.80 6.76 13.42
N HIS A 76 6.57 6.36 13.69
CA HIS A 76 6.22 5.01 14.11
C HIS A 76 5.60 4.16 12.99
N PHE A 77 5.64 4.65 11.75
CA PHE A 77 4.95 3.98 10.63
C PHE A 77 5.36 2.50 10.49
N LEU A 78 6.67 2.22 10.45
CA LEU A 78 7.15 0.84 10.28
C LEU A 78 6.81 -0.05 11.47
N ASP A 79 6.88 0.48 12.68
CA ASP A 79 6.53 -0.27 13.88
C ASP A 79 5.05 -0.62 13.89
N GLU A 80 4.19 0.33 13.56
CA GLU A 80 2.75 0.11 13.46
C GLU A 80 2.43 -0.91 12.37
N LEU A 81 3.11 -0.81 11.23
CA LEU A 81 2.93 -1.74 10.12
C LEU A 81 3.31 -3.17 10.52
N LYS A 82 4.45 -3.34 11.17
CA LYS A 82 4.93 -4.67 11.62
C LYS A 82 4.00 -5.30 12.66
N GLN A 83 3.34 -4.49 13.48
CA GLN A 83 2.38 -4.99 14.46
C GLN A 83 1.06 -5.40 13.81
N ALA A 84 0.65 -4.71 12.75
CA ALA A 84 -0.65 -4.92 12.13
C ALA A 84 -0.63 -5.97 11.00
N VAL A 85 0.51 -6.15 10.32
CA VAL A 85 0.63 -6.96 9.10
C VAL A 85 1.84 -7.88 9.18
N SER A 86 1.65 -9.14 8.81
CA SER A 86 2.73 -10.13 8.75
C SER A 86 3.73 -9.76 7.65
N LYS A 87 5.01 -9.98 7.89
CA LYS A 87 6.09 -9.74 6.92
C LYS A 87 5.98 -10.61 5.67
N GLU A 88 5.28 -11.74 5.76
CA GLU A 88 5.05 -12.64 4.64
C GLU A 88 3.86 -12.25 3.78
N SER A 89 3.07 -11.28 4.22
CA SER A 89 1.89 -10.84 3.48
C SER A 89 2.26 -10.04 2.24
N LEU A 90 1.42 -10.15 1.23
CA LEU A 90 1.44 -9.22 0.11
C LEU A 90 0.75 -7.93 0.58
N VAL A 91 1.49 -6.84 0.61
CA VAL A 91 1.03 -5.57 1.17
C VAL A 91 0.82 -4.55 0.07
N LEU A 92 -0.39 -4.00 -0.01
CA LEU A 92 -0.78 -3.00 -0.99
C LEU A 92 -1.00 -1.67 -0.28
N PHE A 93 -0.29 -0.63 -0.70
CA PHE A 93 -0.41 0.70 -0.11
C PHE A 93 -1.25 1.62 -0.98
N ILE A 94 -2.21 2.31 -0.38
CA ILE A 94 -3.09 3.25 -1.08
C ILE A 94 -3.11 4.60 -0.36
N CYS A 95 -3.13 5.67 -1.14
CA CYS A 95 -3.38 7.02 -0.65
C CYS A 95 -4.27 7.75 -1.67
N ARG A 96 -4.40 9.07 -1.56
CA ARG A 96 -5.25 9.83 -2.46
C ARG A 96 -4.67 9.97 -3.87
N SER A 97 -3.38 10.31 -3.97
CA SER A 97 -2.75 10.66 -5.27
C SER A 97 -1.57 9.78 -5.65
N GLY A 98 -1.23 8.80 -4.84
CA GLY A 98 -0.11 7.89 -5.10
C GLY A 98 1.22 8.30 -4.49
N ALA A 99 1.39 9.57 -4.08
CA ALA A 99 2.68 10.04 -3.55
C ALA A 99 3.02 9.45 -2.18
N ARG A 100 2.07 9.47 -1.25
CA ARG A 100 2.27 8.94 0.10
C ARG A 100 2.42 7.42 0.07
N SER A 101 1.62 6.73 -0.75
CA SER A 101 1.72 5.27 -0.90
C SER A 101 3.06 4.88 -1.52
N HIS A 102 3.59 5.67 -2.44
CA HIS A 102 4.90 5.45 -3.02
C HIS A 102 6.01 5.49 -1.94
N HIS A 103 6.03 6.54 -1.11
CA HIS A 103 7.02 6.66 -0.04
C HIS A 103 6.84 5.59 1.04
N ALA A 104 5.59 5.25 1.38
CA ALA A 104 5.31 4.19 2.33
C ALA A 104 5.80 2.83 1.82
N ALA A 105 5.59 2.55 0.54
CA ALA A 105 6.06 1.32 -0.09
C ALA A 105 7.60 1.23 -0.04
N ILE A 106 8.30 2.31 -0.34
CA ILE A 106 9.76 2.35 -0.25
C ILE A 106 10.22 2.02 1.17
N ALA A 107 9.62 2.65 2.17
CA ALA A 107 9.97 2.40 3.57
C ALA A 107 9.72 0.95 3.98
N ALA A 108 8.62 0.36 3.52
CA ALA A 108 8.24 -1.00 3.88
C ALA A 108 9.16 -2.07 3.30
N THR A 109 9.90 -1.79 2.22
CA THR A 109 10.80 -2.76 1.61
C THR A 109 11.92 -3.21 2.54
N LYS A 110 12.20 -2.47 3.61
CA LYS A 110 13.20 -2.85 4.61
C LYS A 110 12.84 -4.16 5.32
N ASP A 111 11.54 -4.39 5.54
CA ASP A 111 11.08 -5.50 6.35
C ASP A 111 10.11 -6.43 5.63
N PHE A 112 9.50 -5.98 4.54
CA PHE A 112 8.48 -6.73 3.81
C PHE A 112 8.97 -7.04 2.39
N LYS A 113 8.67 -8.24 1.89
CA LYS A 113 9.10 -8.67 0.55
C LYS A 113 8.07 -8.37 -0.53
N GLY A 114 6.80 -8.63 -0.22
CA GLY A 114 5.73 -8.45 -1.20
C GLY A 114 5.08 -7.07 -1.10
N VAL A 115 5.80 -6.03 -1.46
CA VAL A 115 5.32 -4.64 -1.33
C VAL A 115 4.90 -4.10 -2.69
N THR A 116 3.67 -3.59 -2.77
CA THR A 116 3.16 -2.95 -3.97
C THR A 116 2.52 -1.61 -3.64
N GLY A 117 2.63 -0.66 -4.57
CA GLY A 117 1.94 0.61 -4.50
C GLY A 117 0.75 0.62 -5.44
N ILE A 118 -0.32 1.32 -5.06
CA ILE A 118 -1.50 1.48 -5.91
C ILE A 118 -1.47 2.85 -6.56
N ILE A 119 -1.58 2.85 -7.89
CA ILE A 119 -1.69 4.08 -8.68
C ILE A 119 -3.09 4.65 -8.49
N THR A 120 -3.20 5.90 -8.12
CA THR A 120 -4.50 6.55 -7.98
C THR A 120 -4.59 7.85 -8.76
#